data_c61e38da576fa2e505556d0a49223e91
#
_entry.id   c61e38da576fa2e505556d0a49223e91
#
_cell.length_a   1.000
_cell.length_b   1.000
_cell.length_c   1.000
_cell.angle_alpha   90.00
_cell.angle_beta   90.00
_cell.angle_gamma   90.00
#
_symmetry.space_group_name_H-M   'P 1'
#
loop_
_entity.id
_entity.type
_entity.pdbx_description
1 polymer ?
#
loop_
_entity_poly.entity_id
_entity_poly.type
_entity_poly.pdbx_seq_one_letter_code
_entity_poly.pdbx_strand_id
1 'polypeptide(L)'
;QLLILVALFNPQRVQVLNSQRKPQVICLLDESQSMRSADLVVDGQAPRQRLDWSQSFLQEEWRKELEKNASVSVRTFSSSKGSQETDIAGALAQTLEETKDLKAILLITDGDTNSGPSVLSVAGSCRASSVPVFSLITGAEKPLPDLALEEVFAPSFALQEERVTLTWRASNSFEEKK
;
A
#
# COMPACT_ATOMS: atom_id res chain seq x y z
N GLN A 1 -2.63 -22.63 -65.80
CA GLN A 1 -3.97 -22.72 -65.15
C GLN A 1 -3.91 -22.94 -63.65
N LEU A 2 -2.94 -23.70 -63.12
CA LEU A 2 -2.81 -23.96 -61.68
C LEU A 2 -2.45 -22.68 -60.89
N LEU A 3 -1.59 -21.82 -61.43
CA LEU A 3 -1.17 -20.55 -60.81
C LEU A 3 -2.33 -19.54 -60.67
N ILE A 4 -3.27 -19.53 -61.60
CA ILE A 4 -4.44 -18.67 -61.56
C ILE A 4 -5.38 -19.14 -60.45
N LEU A 5 -5.50 -20.44 -60.21
CA LEU A 5 -6.29 -21.02 -59.17
C LEU A 5 -5.78 -20.71 -57.78
N VAL A 6 -4.41 -20.76 -57.60
CA VAL A 6 -3.77 -20.38 -56.33
C VAL A 6 -3.94 -18.89 -56.06
N ALA A 7 -3.86 -18.04 -57.11
CA ALA A 7 -4.09 -16.60 -56.95
C ALA A 7 -5.54 -16.25 -56.62
N LEU A 8 -6.51 -17.01 -57.10
CA LEU A 8 -7.94 -16.86 -56.79
C LEU A 8 -8.27 -17.22 -55.35
N PHE A 9 -7.63 -18.24 -54.79
CA PHE A 9 -7.84 -18.64 -53.39
C PHE A 9 -7.15 -17.72 -52.39
N ASN A 10 -6.19 -16.84 -52.82
CA ASN A 10 -5.48 -15.87 -52.01
C ASN A 10 -5.15 -16.40 -50.58
N PRO A 11 -4.38 -17.48 -50.44
CA PRO A 11 -4.14 -18.08 -49.15
C PRO A 11 -3.38 -17.12 -48.24
N GLN A 12 -4.08 -16.55 -47.27
CA GLN A 12 -3.45 -15.70 -46.25
C GLN A 12 -2.95 -16.58 -45.10
N ARG A 13 -1.67 -16.56 -44.86
CA ARG A 13 -1.05 -17.19 -43.69
C ARG A 13 -1.17 -16.26 -42.50
N VAL A 14 -2.21 -16.41 -41.68
CA VAL A 14 -2.35 -15.66 -40.44
C VAL A 14 -1.43 -16.32 -39.40
N GLN A 15 -0.32 -15.67 -39.08
CA GLN A 15 0.45 -16.01 -37.88
C GLN A 15 -0.16 -15.28 -36.68
N VAL A 16 -0.92 -16.00 -35.87
CA VAL A 16 -1.33 -15.50 -34.56
C VAL A 16 -0.10 -15.56 -33.65
N LEU A 17 0.60 -14.45 -33.52
CA LEU A 17 1.62 -14.29 -32.49
C LEU A 17 0.91 -14.19 -31.14
N ASN A 18 0.73 -15.31 -30.50
CA ASN A 18 0.23 -15.37 -29.13
C ASN A 18 1.36 -14.89 -28.21
N SER A 19 1.53 -13.57 -28.11
CA SER A 19 2.38 -12.96 -27.09
C SER A 19 1.67 -13.14 -25.75
N GLN A 20 1.91 -14.25 -25.10
CA GLN A 20 1.45 -14.45 -23.73
C GLN A 20 2.25 -13.54 -22.82
N ARG A 21 1.77 -12.30 -22.66
CA ARG A 21 2.30 -11.43 -21.61
C ARG A 21 1.96 -12.07 -20.28
N LYS A 22 2.94 -12.24 -19.42
CA LYS A 22 2.70 -12.68 -18.05
C LYS A 22 1.77 -11.68 -17.36
N PRO A 23 0.76 -12.15 -16.63
CA PRO A 23 -0.09 -11.28 -15.83
C PRO A 23 0.76 -10.49 -14.84
N GLN A 24 0.37 -9.25 -14.55
CA GLN A 24 1.11 -8.40 -13.64
C GLN A 24 0.54 -8.44 -12.22
N VAL A 25 1.41 -8.56 -11.24
CA VAL A 25 1.13 -8.39 -9.82
C VAL A 25 2.00 -7.26 -9.30
N ILE A 26 1.36 -6.27 -8.68
CA ILE A 26 2.06 -5.12 -8.10
C ILE A 26 2.04 -5.25 -6.58
N CYS A 27 3.23 -5.17 -5.98
CA CYS A 27 3.38 -5.00 -4.54
C CYS A 27 3.54 -3.51 -4.25
N LEU A 28 2.56 -2.91 -3.58
CA LEU A 28 2.61 -1.54 -3.10
C LEU A 28 3.18 -1.52 -1.69
N LEU A 29 4.33 -0.91 -1.51
CA LEU A 29 5.01 -0.78 -0.22
C LEU A 29 4.88 0.65 0.29
N ASP A 30 4.32 0.79 1.47
CA ASP A 30 4.26 2.04 2.19
C ASP A 30 5.63 2.40 2.77
N GLU A 31 6.13 3.60 2.45
CA GLU A 31 7.37 4.17 2.97
C GLU A 31 7.12 5.39 3.87
N SER A 32 5.90 5.54 4.39
CA SER A 32 5.54 6.62 5.31
C SER A 32 6.41 6.60 6.59
N GLN A 33 6.36 7.70 7.32
CA GLN A 33 7.14 7.83 8.55
C GLN A 33 6.72 6.81 9.61
N SER A 34 5.44 6.45 9.70
CA SER A 34 4.90 5.46 10.63
C SER A 34 5.50 4.06 10.41
N MET A 35 5.83 3.70 9.16
CA MET A 35 6.50 2.44 8.82
C MET A 35 7.93 2.31 9.35
N ARG A 36 8.53 3.39 9.83
CA ARG A 36 9.86 3.37 10.48
C ARG A 36 9.80 3.03 11.97
N SER A 37 8.61 2.87 12.53
CA SER A 37 8.44 2.43 13.92
C SER A 37 9.01 1.04 14.12
N ALA A 38 9.80 0.87 15.19
CA ALA A 38 10.43 -0.40 15.55
C ALA A 38 9.58 -1.11 16.62
N ASP A 39 8.40 -1.56 16.23
CA ASP A 39 7.41 -2.18 17.10
C ASP A 39 6.96 -3.56 16.65
N LEU A 40 7.42 -4.00 15.48
CA LEU A 40 7.03 -5.29 14.92
C LEU A 40 7.83 -6.42 15.57
N VAL A 41 7.15 -7.26 16.33
CA VAL A 41 7.71 -8.47 16.94
C VAL A 41 7.20 -9.69 16.16
N VAL A 42 8.11 -10.41 15.52
CA VAL A 42 7.81 -11.66 14.81
C VAL A 42 8.51 -12.80 15.51
N ASP A 43 7.79 -13.87 15.81
CA ASP A 43 8.31 -15.10 16.43
C ASP A 43 9.13 -14.88 17.71
N GLY A 44 8.78 -13.87 18.52
CA GLY A 44 9.46 -13.56 19.78
C GLY A 44 10.87 -12.99 19.61
N GLN A 45 11.22 -12.55 18.40
CA GLN A 45 12.49 -11.85 18.13
C GLN A 45 12.48 -10.41 18.66
N ALA A 46 13.64 -9.76 18.65
CA ALA A 46 13.73 -8.35 18.98
C ALA A 46 12.86 -7.50 18.03
N PRO A 47 12.25 -6.41 18.53
CA PRO A 47 11.46 -5.52 17.71
C PRO A 47 12.24 -5.02 16.49
N ARG A 48 11.61 -5.06 15.32
CA ARG A 48 12.16 -4.58 14.04
C ARG A 48 11.34 -3.43 13.51
N GLN A 49 11.95 -2.60 12.67
CA GLN A 49 11.18 -1.61 11.93
C GLN A 49 10.22 -2.31 10.97
N ARG A 50 8.99 -1.79 10.88
CA ARG A 50 7.96 -2.32 9.98
C ARG A 50 8.44 -2.33 8.53
N LEU A 51 9.13 -1.25 8.11
CA LEU A 51 9.65 -1.12 6.74
C LEU A 51 10.72 -2.16 6.44
N ASP A 52 11.70 -2.36 7.33
CA ASP A 52 12.78 -3.34 7.14
C ASP A 52 12.23 -4.76 7.03
N TRP A 53 11.25 -5.08 7.87
CA TRP A 53 10.59 -6.37 7.81
C TRP A 53 9.84 -6.55 6.49
N SER A 54 9.09 -5.53 6.05
CA SER A 54 8.33 -5.55 4.80
C SER A 54 9.23 -5.74 3.59
N GLN A 55 10.38 -5.07 3.57
CA GLN A 55 11.37 -5.25 2.51
C GLN A 55 11.97 -6.67 2.51
N SER A 56 12.24 -7.23 3.69
CA SER A 56 12.72 -8.61 3.84
C SER A 56 11.68 -9.61 3.34
N PHE A 57 10.41 -9.42 3.72
CA PHE A 57 9.28 -10.23 3.26
C PHE A 57 9.15 -10.26 1.73
N LEU A 58 9.35 -9.11 1.07
CA LEU A 58 9.33 -9.01 -0.38
C LEU A 58 10.49 -9.73 -1.08
N GLN A 59 11.51 -10.18 -0.35
CA GLN A 59 12.65 -10.92 -0.87
C GLN A 59 12.57 -12.43 -0.64
N GLU A 60 11.51 -12.90 0.03
CA GLU A 60 11.33 -14.31 0.36
C GLU A 60 11.00 -15.20 -0.85
N GLU A 61 11.07 -16.51 -0.64
CA GLU A 61 10.87 -17.54 -1.68
C GLU A 61 9.50 -17.49 -2.35
N TRP A 62 8.43 -17.05 -1.65
CA TRP A 62 7.09 -16.92 -2.23
C TRP A 62 7.06 -16.05 -3.49
N ARG A 63 7.88 -15.00 -3.51
CA ARG A 63 7.99 -14.11 -4.66
C ARG A 63 8.56 -14.82 -5.87
N LYS A 64 9.62 -15.60 -5.70
CA LYS A 64 10.23 -16.39 -6.78
C LYS A 64 9.26 -17.41 -7.35
N GLU A 65 8.44 -18.02 -6.49
CA GLU A 65 7.40 -18.96 -6.92
C GLU A 65 6.33 -18.24 -7.76
N LEU A 66 5.89 -17.07 -7.33
CA LEU A 66 4.92 -16.25 -8.06
C LEU A 66 5.49 -15.76 -9.40
N GLU A 67 6.76 -15.40 -9.47
CA GLU A 67 7.45 -14.93 -10.67
C GLU A 67 7.54 -15.98 -11.79
N LYS A 68 7.35 -17.26 -11.48
CA LYS A 68 7.25 -18.32 -12.52
C LYS A 68 6.05 -18.08 -13.44
N ASN A 69 4.92 -17.62 -12.87
CA ASN A 69 3.64 -17.50 -13.57
C ASN A 69 3.18 -16.07 -13.82
N ALA A 70 3.72 -15.10 -13.07
CA ALA A 70 3.36 -13.69 -13.14
C ALA A 70 4.61 -12.80 -13.22
N SER A 71 4.43 -11.56 -13.66
CA SER A 71 5.45 -10.53 -13.53
C SER A 71 5.18 -9.78 -12.24
N VAL A 72 6.08 -9.87 -11.27
CA VAL A 72 5.95 -9.22 -9.96
C VAL A 72 6.83 -7.97 -9.93
N SER A 73 6.25 -6.83 -9.64
CA SER A 73 6.99 -5.59 -9.43
C SER A 73 6.61 -4.92 -8.13
N VAL A 74 7.57 -4.23 -7.52
CA VAL A 74 7.38 -3.47 -6.28
C VAL A 74 7.35 -2.00 -6.64
N ARG A 75 6.35 -1.29 -6.11
CA ARG A 75 6.25 0.16 -6.16
C ARG A 75 6.12 0.68 -4.74
N THR A 76 6.77 1.79 -4.46
CA THR A 76 6.66 2.47 -3.17
C THR A 76 5.76 3.69 -3.29
N PHE A 77 5.07 4.04 -2.22
CA PHE A 77 4.27 5.26 -2.11
C PHE A 77 4.55 5.94 -0.78
N SER A 78 4.10 7.18 -0.61
CA SER A 78 4.36 8.01 0.59
C SER A 78 5.85 8.29 0.85
N SER A 79 6.72 8.13 -0.17
CA SER A 79 8.18 8.26 -0.03
C SER A 79 8.69 9.71 -0.11
N SER A 80 7.82 10.69 -0.28
CA SER A 80 8.23 12.10 -0.38
C SER A 80 8.93 12.55 0.90
N LYS A 81 10.21 12.90 0.81
CA LYS A 81 11.00 13.40 1.94
C LYS A 81 10.31 14.60 2.57
N GLY A 82 9.84 14.44 3.81
CA GLY A 82 9.16 15.48 4.59
C GLY A 82 7.65 15.49 4.49
N SER A 83 7.03 14.67 3.66
CA SER A 83 5.57 14.49 3.68
C SER A 83 5.20 13.51 4.79
N GLN A 84 4.33 13.96 5.70
CA GLN A 84 3.66 13.09 6.68
C GLN A 84 2.36 12.51 6.10
N GLU A 85 2.16 12.66 4.80
CA GLU A 85 0.94 12.27 4.12
C GLU A 85 1.07 10.83 3.60
N THR A 86 0.06 10.03 3.91
CA THR A 86 -0.10 8.67 3.41
C THR A 86 -1.41 8.59 2.63
N ASP A 87 -1.30 8.50 1.29
CA ASP A 87 -2.43 8.36 0.38
C ASP A 87 -2.49 6.95 -0.21
N ILE A 88 -3.09 6.03 0.52
CA ILE A 88 -3.31 4.65 0.08
C ILE A 88 -4.25 4.63 -1.14
N ALA A 89 -5.29 5.46 -1.13
CA ALA A 89 -6.28 5.47 -2.19
C ALA A 89 -5.69 5.95 -3.52
N GLY A 90 -4.90 7.02 -3.49
CA GLY A 90 -4.19 7.52 -4.66
C GLY A 90 -3.21 6.50 -5.23
N ALA A 91 -2.44 5.82 -4.38
CA ALA A 91 -1.51 4.78 -4.81
C ALA A 91 -2.22 3.59 -5.50
N LEU A 92 -3.36 3.15 -4.97
CA LEU A 92 -4.18 2.11 -5.57
C LEU A 92 -4.77 2.55 -6.92
N ALA A 93 -5.34 3.77 -6.98
CA ALA A 93 -5.95 4.32 -8.20
C ALA A 93 -4.91 4.47 -9.31
N GLN A 94 -3.76 5.06 -9.00
CA GLN A 94 -2.66 5.21 -9.95
C GLN A 94 -2.16 3.86 -10.47
N THR A 95 -2.03 2.87 -9.58
CA THR A 95 -1.60 1.52 -9.98
C THR A 95 -2.59 0.86 -10.92
N LEU A 96 -3.90 1.04 -10.66
CA LEU A 96 -4.97 0.49 -11.48
C LEU A 96 -5.00 1.12 -12.88
N GLU A 97 -4.74 2.43 -12.99
CA GLU A 97 -4.74 3.17 -14.25
C GLU A 97 -3.49 2.90 -15.10
N GLU A 98 -2.32 2.87 -14.46
CA GLU A 98 -1.05 2.78 -15.18
C GLU A 98 -0.67 1.35 -15.60
N THR A 99 -1.19 0.33 -14.91
CA THR A 99 -0.74 -1.04 -15.11
C THR A 99 -1.66 -1.83 -16.01
N LYS A 100 -1.18 -2.17 -17.20
CA LYS A 100 -1.89 -3.06 -18.12
C LYS A 100 -1.75 -4.52 -17.65
N ASP A 101 -2.79 -5.31 -17.89
CA ASP A 101 -2.83 -6.74 -17.53
C ASP A 101 -2.63 -6.99 -16.01
N LEU A 102 -3.00 -6.02 -15.17
CA LEU A 102 -2.96 -6.13 -13.72
C LEU A 102 -3.94 -7.19 -13.24
N LYS A 103 -3.45 -8.15 -12.45
CA LYS A 103 -4.25 -9.27 -11.94
C LYS A 103 -4.44 -9.24 -10.43
N ALA A 104 -3.51 -8.64 -9.70
CA ALA A 104 -3.63 -8.47 -8.27
C ALA A 104 -2.73 -7.33 -7.78
N ILE A 105 -3.09 -6.76 -6.65
CA ILE A 105 -2.27 -5.83 -5.89
C ILE A 105 -2.03 -6.44 -4.50
N LEU A 106 -0.78 -6.44 -4.05
CA LEU A 106 -0.40 -6.71 -2.66
C LEU A 106 -0.04 -5.36 -2.02
N LEU A 107 -0.87 -4.91 -1.10
CA LEU A 107 -0.65 -3.67 -0.35
C LEU A 107 0.01 -3.99 0.99
N ILE A 108 1.18 -3.42 1.25
CA ILE A 108 1.92 -3.57 2.50
C ILE A 108 1.99 -2.20 3.17
N THR A 109 1.32 -2.03 4.30
CA THR A 109 1.15 -0.77 5.02
C THR A 109 0.82 -1.06 6.48
N ASP A 110 0.91 -0.07 7.35
CA ASP A 110 0.37 -0.15 8.71
C ASP A 110 -1.13 0.23 8.77
N GLY A 111 -1.71 0.63 7.63
CA GLY A 111 -3.12 0.97 7.50
C GLY A 111 -3.45 2.42 7.86
N ASP A 112 -2.47 3.21 8.28
CA ASP A 112 -2.68 4.63 8.56
C ASP A 112 -2.75 5.42 7.25
N THR A 113 -3.91 6.05 7.01
CA THR A 113 -4.12 6.91 5.83
C THR A 113 -4.67 8.25 6.31
N ASN A 114 -3.99 9.33 5.97
CA ASN A 114 -4.32 10.69 6.41
C ASN A 114 -4.48 11.68 5.25
N SER A 115 -4.38 11.22 4.03
CA SER A 115 -4.47 12.02 2.81
C SER A 115 -5.22 11.26 1.71
N GLY A 116 -5.70 11.99 0.71
CA GLY A 116 -6.37 11.43 -0.46
C GLY A 116 -7.86 11.10 -0.27
N PRO A 117 -8.48 10.49 -1.28
CA PRO A 117 -9.88 10.11 -1.26
C PRO A 117 -10.11 8.89 -0.35
N SER A 118 -11.39 8.56 -0.13
CA SER A 118 -11.75 7.36 0.64
C SER A 118 -11.24 6.08 -0.04
N VAL A 119 -10.53 5.23 0.71
CA VAL A 119 -10.04 3.92 0.24
C VAL A 119 -11.20 3.04 -0.26
N LEU A 120 -12.39 3.16 0.35
CA LEU A 120 -13.57 2.41 -0.09
C LEU A 120 -14.02 2.75 -1.51
N SER A 121 -13.86 4.01 -1.94
CA SER A 121 -14.21 4.42 -3.31
C SER A 121 -13.31 3.73 -4.35
N VAL A 122 -12.02 3.65 -4.06
CA VAL A 122 -11.04 3.00 -4.94
C VAL A 122 -11.18 1.47 -4.92
N ALA A 123 -11.53 0.90 -3.77
CA ALA A 123 -11.85 -0.53 -3.67
C ALA A 123 -12.99 -0.93 -4.60
N GLY A 124 -14.00 -0.05 -4.76
CA GLY A 124 -15.06 -0.22 -5.75
C GLY A 124 -14.53 -0.28 -7.19
N SER A 125 -13.57 0.57 -7.55
CA SER A 125 -12.93 0.58 -8.87
C SER A 125 -12.08 -0.68 -9.11
N CYS A 126 -11.32 -1.13 -8.11
CA CYS A 126 -10.57 -2.39 -8.17
C CYS A 126 -11.50 -3.58 -8.42
N ARG A 127 -12.63 -3.62 -7.71
CA ARG A 127 -13.66 -4.65 -7.90
C ARG A 127 -14.26 -4.62 -9.30
N ALA A 128 -14.60 -3.45 -9.81
CA ALA A 128 -15.15 -3.27 -11.16
C ALA A 128 -14.15 -3.75 -12.24
N SER A 129 -12.86 -3.56 -12.01
CA SER A 129 -11.78 -4.02 -12.88
C SER A 129 -11.38 -5.49 -12.64
N SER A 130 -12.03 -6.19 -11.72
CA SER A 130 -11.70 -7.57 -11.32
C SER A 130 -10.25 -7.74 -10.85
N VAL A 131 -9.72 -6.71 -10.17
CA VAL A 131 -8.37 -6.72 -9.58
C VAL A 131 -8.50 -6.85 -8.06
N PRO A 132 -8.22 -8.03 -7.48
CA PRO A 132 -8.21 -8.22 -6.04
C PRO A 132 -7.05 -7.44 -5.40
N VAL A 133 -7.31 -6.87 -4.22
CA VAL A 133 -6.31 -6.24 -3.37
C VAL A 133 -6.15 -7.09 -2.12
N PHE A 134 -4.94 -7.57 -1.91
CA PHE A 134 -4.54 -8.28 -0.70
C PHE A 134 -3.76 -7.31 0.18
N SER A 135 -4.15 -7.19 1.45
CA SER A 135 -3.49 -6.29 2.39
C SER A 135 -2.67 -7.07 3.41
N LEU A 136 -1.42 -6.71 3.55
CA LEU A 136 -0.53 -7.16 4.60
C LEU A 136 -0.33 -5.98 5.56
N ILE A 137 -0.99 -6.06 6.71
CA ILE A 137 -0.90 -5.02 7.72
C ILE A 137 0.30 -5.29 8.61
N THR A 138 1.16 -4.27 8.74
CA THR A 138 2.37 -4.33 9.56
C THR A 138 2.21 -3.44 10.80
N GLY A 139 2.64 -3.92 11.94
CA GLY A 139 2.57 -3.19 13.21
C GLY A 139 2.46 -4.12 14.41
N ALA A 140 2.51 -3.55 15.60
CA ALA A 140 2.32 -4.30 16.82
C ALA A 140 0.84 -4.64 17.02
N GLU A 141 0.54 -5.86 17.48
CA GLU A 141 -0.83 -6.24 17.90
C GLU A 141 -1.33 -5.39 19.07
N LYS A 142 -0.41 -4.95 19.91
CA LYS A 142 -0.68 -4.04 21.02
C LYS A 142 0.01 -2.71 20.77
N PRO A 143 -0.68 -1.58 20.98
CA PRO A 143 -0.04 -0.28 20.88
C PRO A 143 1.17 -0.23 21.84
N LEU A 144 2.24 0.41 21.37
CA LEU A 144 3.37 0.70 22.26
C LEU A 144 2.88 1.54 23.43
N PRO A 145 3.50 1.33 24.64
CA PRO A 145 3.23 2.21 25.75
C PRO A 145 3.52 3.66 25.37
N ASP A 146 2.51 4.50 25.42
CA ASP A 146 2.57 5.88 24.97
C ASP A 146 1.80 6.80 25.92
N LEU A 147 2.24 8.05 25.95
CA LEU A 147 1.53 9.16 26.56
C LEU A 147 1.19 10.17 25.46
N ALA A 148 -0.03 10.13 24.99
CA ALA A 148 -0.47 10.99 23.90
C ALA A 148 -1.31 12.16 24.41
N LEU A 149 -1.06 13.35 23.86
CA LEU A 149 -1.92 14.52 24.04
C LEU A 149 -2.96 14.51 22.91
N GLU A 150 -4.20 14.12 23.22
CA GLU A 150 -5.25 13.91 22.22
C GLU A 150 -5.91 15.22 21.79
N GLU A 151 -6.19 16.10 22.74
CA GLU A 151 -6.93 17.33 22.48
C GLU A 151 -6.40 18.48 23.34
N VAL A 152 -6.35 19.67 22.76
CA VAL A 152 -6.08 20.91 23.48
C VAL A 152 -7.11 21.95 23.06
N PHE A 153 -7.86 22.41 24.02
CA PHE A 153 -8.82 23.50 23.82
C PHE A 153 -8.25 24.79 24.40
N ALA A 154 -8.10 25.77 23.54
CA ALA A 154 -7.66 27.10 23.90
C ALA A 154 -8.57 28.13 23.21
N PRO A 155 -8.88 29.27 23.84
CA PRO A 155 -9.54 30.37 23.13
C PRO A 155 -8.66 30.89 22.00
N SER A 156 -9.28 31.29 20.90
CA SER A 156 -8.58 31.82 19.72
C SER A 156 -7.94 33.18 19.91
N PHE A 157 -8.32 33.89 20.97
CA PHE A 157 -7.74 35.17 21.40
C PHE A 157 -7.88 35.36 22.90
N ALA A 158 -7.04 36.19 23.49
CA ALA A 158 -7.11 36.62 24.86
C ALA A 158 -6.67 38.10 24.98
N LEU A 159 -7.20 38.81 25.95
CA LEU A 159 -6.77 40.15 26.24
C LEU A 159 -5.53 40.16 27.16
N GLN A 160 -4.79 41.26 27.12
CA GLN A 160 -3.65 41.41 28.03
C GLN A 160 -4.15 41.33 29.48
N GLU A 161 -3.42 40.58 30.33
CA GLU A 161 -3.73 40.33 31.74
C GLU A 161 -5.00 39.46 32.00
N GLU A 162 -5.61 38.92 30.96
CA GLU A 162 -6.74 37.98 31.10
C GLU A 162 -6.25 36.59 31.49
N ARG A 163 -6.96 35.93 32.41
CA ARG A 163 -6.72 34.52 32.73
C ARG A 163 -7.37 33.63 31.69
N VAL A 164 -6.55 32.87 30.99
CA VAL A 164 -6.99 31.92 29.98
C VAL A 164 -7.02 30.50 30.57
N THR A 165 -8.13 29.81 30.38
CA THR A 165 -8.24 28.43 30.76
C THR A 165 -7.90 27.57 29.54
N LEU A 166 -6.88 26.71 29.69
CA LEU A 166 -6.53 25.67 28.71
C LEU A 166 -7.06 24.35 29.25
N THR A 167 -7.84 23.65 28.43
CA THR A 167 -8.30 22.28 28.75
C THR A 167 -7.60 21.34 27.79
N TRP A 168 -7.07 20.24 28.32
CA TRP A 168 -6.40 19.22 27.51
C TRP A 168 -6.83 17.85 27.95
N ARG A 169 -6.77 16.90 27.01
CA ARG A 169 -6.97 15.49 27.25
C ARG A 169 -5.69 14.74 26.87
N ALA A 170 -5.20 13.95 27.80
CA ALA A 170 -4.10 13.02 27.54
C ALA A 170 -4.55 11.59 27.81
N SER A 171 -4.13 10.67 26.96
CA SER A 171 -4.25 9.23 27.16
C SER A 171 -2.91 8.64 27.56
N ASN A 172 -2.97 7.62 28.39
CA ASN A 172 -1.80 6.87 28.85
C ASN A 172 -2.05 5.38 28.64
N SER A 173 -1.23 4.74 27.80
CA SER A 173 -1.29 3.32 27.49
C SER A 173 -0.22 2.48 28.22
N PHE A 174 0.52 3.07 29.18
CA PHE A 174 1.44 2.30 30.00
C PHE A 174 0.66 1.35 30.91
N GLU A 175 1.04 0.06 30.96
CA GLU A 175 0.50 -0.87 31.95
C GLU A 175 0.94 -0.41 33.35
N GLU A 176 -0.02 -0.23 34.27
CA GLU A 176 0.29 -0.01 35.68
C GLU A 176 1.05 -1.23 36.21
N LYS A 177 2.31 -1.04 36.59
CA LYS A 177 3.02 -2.06 37.38
C LYS A 177 2.29 -2.19 38.73
N LYS A 178 1.58 -3.30 38.93
CA LYS A 178 1.08 -3.74 40.22
C LYS A 178 2.23 -4.17 41.13
#